data_6f84d92f484388fa03e04f355da40681
#
_entry.id   6f84d92f484388fa03e04f355da40681
#
_cell.length_a   1.000
_cell.length_b   1.000
_cell.length_c   1.000
_cell.angle_alpha   90.00
_cell.angle_beta   90.00
_cell.angle_gamma   90.00
#
_symmetry.space_group_name_H-M   'P 1'
#
loop_
_entity.id
_entity.type
_entity.pdbx_description
1 polymer ?
#
loop_
_entity_poly.entity_id
_entity_poly.type
_entity_poly.pdbx_seq_one_letter_code
_entity_poly.pdbx_strand_id
1 'polypeptide(L)'
;MSKNYSEAVKILKGEYVIQAITEHNMEKSLIFCRTKLDCDNLEKYLQQRGGGKLSCVCLHGDRKPQERKGNLQKFKDGKVRFLICTDVAARGIDVSGLPYVINVTLPDEKQNYIHRIGRVGRAEKMGLAISLVASVKEKVWYHSNCSSKGHGCYNTNLTDHGGCCIWYNEPQLLADIEDHLDITIDQIQPDMKVPLNEFDGKVTYGQKKRDTGSMYKGHVDTLAPAVAELVKLEKLAQSSFIDLKYRKKFSVR
;
A
#
# COMPACT_ATOMS: atom_id res chain seq x y z
N MET A 1 15.52 11.37 -23.43
CA MET A 1 15.12 10.03 -22.95
C MET A 1 14.28 9.37 -24.04
N SER A 2 14.66 8.16 -24.47
CA SER A 2 14.05 7.44 -25.60
C SER A 2 12.68 6.87 -25.21
N LYS A 3 11.74 6.76 -26.18
CA LYS A 3 10.46 6.05 -26.02
C LYS A 3 10.65 4.60 -25.47
N ASN A 4 11.78 4.00 -25.75
CA ASN A 4 12.12 2.64 -25.36
C ASN A 4 12.29 2.45 -23.84
N TYR A 5 12.66 3.52 -23.10
CA TYR A 5 12.81 3.42 -21.63
C TYR A 5 11.46 3.28 -20.92
N SER A 6 10.44 4.01 -21.34
CA SER A 6 9.11 3.92 -20.72
C SER A 6 8.46 2.55 -20.93
N GLU A 7 8.69 1.95 -22.08
CA GLU A 7 8.22 0.57 -22.38
C GLU A 7 9.01 -0.46 -21.57
N ALA A 8 10.33 -0.33 -21.50
CA ALA A 8 11.16 -1.21 -20.68
C ALA A 8 10.78 -1.18 -19.20
N VAL A 9 10.50 0.00 -18.64
CA VAL A 9 10.03 0.14 -17.25
C VAL A 9 8.70 -0.61 -17.04
N LYS A 10 7.76 -0.50 -17.96
CA LYS A 10 6.46 -1.21 -17.86
C LYS A 10 6.62 -2.72 -17.91
N ILE A 11 7.50 -3.24 -18.77
CA ILE A 11 7.81 -4.67 -18.85
C ILE A 11 8.47 -5.14 -17.54
N LEU A 12 9.47 -4.40 -17.04
CA LEU A 12 10.14 -4.72 -15.79
C LEU A 12 9.16 -4.71 -14.60
N LYS A 13 8.27 -3.73 -14.51
CA LYS A 13 7.23 -3.72 -13.48
C LYS A 13 6.33 -4.96 -13.57
N GLY A 14 6.00 -5.44 -14.76
CA GLY A 14 5.28 -6.69 -14.95
C GLY A 14 6.03 -7.91 -14.43
N GLU A 15 7.34 -8.02 -14.70
CA GLU A 15 8.19 -9.07 -14.14
C GLU A 15 8.29 -8.99 -12.62
N TYR A 16 8.46 -7.80 -12.05
CA TYR A 16 8.48 -7.61 -10.61
C TYR A 16 7.15 -7.94 -9.92
N VAL A 17 6.00 -7.72 -10.59
CA VAL A 17 4.70 -8.21 -10.10
C VAL A 17 4.72 -9.73 -9.98
N ILE A 18 5.19 -10.44 -11.00
CA ILE A 18 5.28 -11.92 -10.99
C ILE A 18 6.24 -12.38 -9.89
N GLN A 19 7.37 -11.71 -9.74
CA GLN A 19 8.35 -12.05 -8.71
C GLN A 19 7.79 -11.84 -7.31
N ALA A 20 7.12 -10.72 -7.03
CA ALA A 20 6.47 -10.47 -5.75
C ALA A 20 5.39 -11.51 -5.44
N ILE A 21 4.56 -11.85 -6.43
CA ILE A 21 3.54 -12.91 -6.28
C ILE A 21 4.18 -14.25 -5.92
N THR A 22 5.30 -14.58 -6.55
CA THR A 22 5.98 -15.86 -6.36
C THR A 22 6.70 -15.93 -5.02
N GLU A 23 7.48 -14.90 -4.66
CA GLU A 23 8.25 -14.84 -3.42
C GLU A 23 7.34 -14.92 -2.18
N HIS A 24 6.22 -14.20 -2.22
CA HIS A 24 5.28 -14.17 -1.09
C HIS A 24 4.17 -15.22 -1.20
N ASN A 25 4.21 -16.12 -2.19
CA ASN A 25 3.18 -17.12 -2.43
C ASN A 25 1.75 -16.51 -2.38
N MET A 26 1.58 -15.34 -3.03
CA MET A 26 0.33 -14.59 -2.93
C MET A 26 -0.84 -15.35 -3.52
N GLU A 27 -1.80 -15.73 -2.70
CA GLU A 27 -3.02 -16.41 -3.15
C GLU A 27 -4.11 -15.43 -3.55
N LYS A 28 -4.12 -14.23 -2.98
CA LYS A 28 -5.13 -13.21 -3.25
C LYS A 28 -4.53 -11.80 -3.11
N SER A 29 -4.61 -11.00 -4.17
CA SER A 29 -4.10 -9.62 -4.15
C SER A 29 -4.93 -8.69 -5.02
N LEU A 30 -4.97 -7.43 -4.62
CA LEU A 30 -5.45 -6.32 -5.44
C LEU A 30 -4.23 -5.64 -6.06
N ILE A 31 -4.27 -5.43 -7.37
CA ILE A 31 -3.15 -4.85 -8.13
C ILE A 31 -3.60 -3.54 -8.77
N PHE A 32 -2.95 -2.45 -8.40
CA PHE A 32 -3.29 -1.13 -8.87
C PHE A 32 -2.40 -0.69 -10.03
N CYS A 33 -3.02 -0.29 -11.13
CA CYS A 33 -2.38 0.36 -12.26
C CYS A 33 -2.90 1.80 -12.41
N ARG A 34 -2.09 2.64 -13.04
CA ARG A 34 -2.43 4.05 -13.26
C ARG A 34 -3.52 4.23 -14.30
N THR A 35 -3.44 3.52 -15.41
CA THR A 35 -4.38 3.66 -16.54
C THR A 35 -5.14 2.38 -16.82
N LYS A 36 -6.28 2.53 -17.52
CA LYS A 36 -7.09 1.40 -17.99
C LYS A 36 -6.29 0.51 -18.94
N LEU A 37 -5.51 1.11 -19.83
CA LEU A 37 -4.64 0.41 -20.76
C LEU A 37 -3.55 -0.39 -20.04
N ASP A 38 -2.96 0.17 -18.98
CA ASP A 38 -1.98 -0.56 -18.17
C ASP A 38 -2.63 -1.76 -17.46
N CYS A 39 -3.90 -1.64 -17.02
CA CYS A 39 -4.65 -2.78 -16.48
C CYS A 39 -4.82 -3.90 -17.53
N ASP A 40 -5.26 -3.56 -18.74
CA ASP A 40 -5.47 -4.54 -19.81
C ASP A 40 -4.15 -5.20 -20.26
N ASN A 41 -3.09 -4.41 -20.34
CA ASN A 41 -1.77 -4.92 -20.70
C ASN A 41 -1.21 -5.86 -19.62
N LEU A 42 -1.35 -5.48 -18.35
CA LEU A 42 -0.89 -6.33 -17.24
C LEU A 42 -1.73 -7.61 -17.14
N GLU A 43 -3.06 -7.55 -17.35
CA GLU A 43 -3.91 -8.74 -17.37
C GLU A 43 -3.43 -9.74 -18.44
N LYS A 44 -3.24 -9.27 -19.67
CA LYS A 44 -2.73 -10.10 -20.77
C LYS A 44 -1.34 -10.68 -20.44
N TYR A 45 -0.47 -9.84 -19.89
CA TYR A 45 0.89 -10.24 -19.54
C TYR A 45 0.90 -11.35 -18.48
N LEU A 46 0.15 -11.20 -17.40
CA LEU A 46 0.04 -12.22 -16.35
C LEU A 46 -0.59 -13.52 -16.86
N GLN A 47 -1.61 -13.42 -17.71
CA GLN A 47 -2.25 -14.60 -18.31
C GLN A 47 -1.28 -15.36 -19.22
N GLN A 48 -0.50 -14.65 -20.05
CA GLN A 48 0.48 -15.27 -20.96
C GLN A 48 1.65 -15.92 -20.20
N ARG A 49 2.19 -15.24 -19.20
CA ARG A 49 3.36 -15.73 -18.45
C ARG A 49 2.99 -16.76 -17.38
N GLY A 50 1.80 -16.68 -16.84
CA GLY A 50 1.38 -17.48 -15.69
C GLY A 50 0.83 -18.87 -16.00
N GLY A 51 0.54 -19.20 -17.26
CA GLY A 51 0.04 -20.53 -17.64
C GLY A 51 -1.15 -21.00 -16.80
N GLY A 52 -2.07 -20.11 -16.42
CA GLY A 52 -3.21 -20.39 -15.55
C GLY A 52 -2.93 -20.26 -14.03
N LYS A 53 -1.68 -20.26 -13.61
CA LYS A 53 -1.32 -20.06 -12.19
C LYS A 53 -1.52 -18.62 -11.70
N LEU A 54 -1.49 -17.65 -12.61
CA LEU A 54 -1.69 -16.22 -12.32
C LEU A 54 -3.09 -15.79 -12.78
N SER A 55 -4.14 -16.49 -12.31
CA SER A 55 -5.51 -16.17 -12.67
C SER A 55 -5.89 -14.75 -12.23
N CYS A 56 -6.22 -13.89 -13.18
CA CYS A 56 -6.52 -12.48 -12.92
C CYS A 56 -7.67 -11.98 -13.79
N VAL A 57 -8.28 -10.91 -13.36
CA VAL A 57 -9.31 -10.16 -14.09
C VAL A 57 -9.13 -8.67 -13.87
N CYS A 58 -9.54 -7.86 -14.87
CA CYS A 58 -9.51 -6.41 -14.78
C CYS A 58 -10.83 -5.80 -14.33
N LEU A 59 -10.70 -4.65 -13.66
CA LEU A 59 -11.81 -3.80 -13.25
C LEU A 59 -11.46 -2.33 -13.50
N HIS A 60 -12.02 -1.75 -14.58
CA HIS A 60 -11.87 -0.34 -14.93
C HIS A 60 -13.08 0.19 -15.72
N GLY A 61 -13.13 1.51 -15.91
CA GLY A 61 -14.32 2.18 -16.43
C GLY A 61 -14.74 1.81 -17.85
N ASP A 62 -13.82 1.29 -18.69
CA ASP A 62 -14.14 0.91 -20.08
C ASP A 62 -14.74 -0.50 -20.19
N ARG A 63 -14.66 -1.31 -19.13
CA ARG A 63 -15.38 -2.58 -19.05
C ARG A 63 -16.87 -2.36 -18.83
N LYS A 64 -17.70 -3.15 -19.48
CA LYS A 64 -19.18 -3.08 -19.34
C LYS A 64 -19.58 -3.28 -17.88
N PRO A 65 -20.65 -2.63 -17.39
CA PRO A 65 -21.08 -2.76 -15.99
C PRO A 65 -21.30 -4.20 -15.53
N GLN A 66 -21.89 -5.04 -16.39
CA GLN A 66 -22.08 -6.45 -16.10
C GLN A 66 -20.77 -7.23 -15.98
N GLU A 67 -19.80 -6.95 -16.86
CA GLU A 67 -18.45 -7.53 -16.81
C GLU A 67 -17.73 -7.13 -15.53
N ARG A 68 -17.79 -5.84 -15.16
CA ARG A 68 -17.21 -5.35 -13.91
C ARG A 68 -17.78 -6.07 -12.69
N LYS A 69 -19.11 -6.21 -12.64
CA LYS A 69 -19.79 -6.94 -11.57
C LYS A 69 -19.37 -8.42 -11.54
N GLY A 70 -19.32 -9.06 -12.71
CA GLY A 70 -18.92 -10.46 -12.85
C GLY A 70 -17.44 -10.68 -12.43
N ASN A 71 -16.53 -9.80 -12.86
CA ASN A 71 -15.10 -9.88 -12.51
C ASN A 71 -14.87 -9.68 -11.01
N LEU A 72 -15.56 -8.69 -10.41
CA LEU A 72 -15.49 -8.48 -8.97
C LEU A 72 -16.02 -9.69 -8.20
N GLN A 73 -17.12 -10.30 -8.68
CA GLN A 73 -17.68 -11.48 -8.03
C GLN A 73 -16.75 -12.69 -8.14
N LYS A 74 -16.13 -12.91 -9.31
CA LYS A 74 -15.12 -13.98 -9.49
C LYS A 74 -13.96 -13.83 -8.50
N PHE A 75 -13.51 -12.59 -8.27
CA PHE A 75 -12.45 -12.32 -7.31
C PHE A 75 -12.91 -12.54 -5.86
N LYS A 76 -14.11 -12.08 -5.50
CA LYS A 76 -14.68 -12.32 -4.16
C LYS A 76 -14.84 -13.81 -3.87
N ASP A 77 -15.34 -14.57 -4.83
CA ASP A 77 -15.56 -16.03 -4.74
C ASP A 77 -14.27 -16.86 -4.77
N GLY A 78 -13.09 -16.21 -4.96
CA GLY A 78 -11.82 -16.92 -5.08
C GLY A 78 -11.61 -17.67 -6.38
N LYS A 79 -12.48 -17.46 -7.39
CA LYS A 79 -12.32 -18.08 -8.74
C LYS A 79 -11.12 -17.52 -9.48
N VAL A 80 -10.71 -16.32 -9.15
CA VAL A 80 -9.46 -15.68 -9.61
C VAL A 80 -8.69 -15.14 -8.43
N ARG A 81 -7.37 -15.18 -8.50
CA ARG A 81 -6.45 -14.79 -7.43
C ARG A 81 -6.19 -13.29 -7.40
N PHE A 82 -6.18 -12.65 -8.57
CA PHE A 82 -5.75 -11.26 -8.71
C PHE A 82 -6.82 -10.41 -9.37
N LEU A 83 -7.09 -9.25 -8.75
CA LEU A 83 -7.95 -8.22 -9.33
C LEU A 83 -7.09 -7.01 -9.68
N ILE A 84 -6.98 -6.71 -10.98
CA ILE A 84 -6.23 -5.57 -11.50
C ILE A 84 -7.20 -4.42 -11.69
N CYS A 85 -6.92 -3.24 -11.14
CA CYS A 85 -7.84 -2.13 -11.21
C CYS A 85 -7.16 -0.76 -11.23
N THR A 86 -7.93 0.26 -11.62
CA THR A 86 -7.58 1.66 -11.44
C THR A 86 -8.20 2.21 -10.16
N ASP A 87 -7.69 3.33 -9.64
CA ASP A 87 -8.22 3.99 -8.43
C ASP A 87 -9.71 4.29 -8.54
N VAL A 88 -10.15 4.83 -9.69
CA VAL A 88 -11.55 5.18 -9.93
C VAL A 88 -12.46 3.95 -9.84
N ALA A 89 -12.02 2.83 -10.38
CA ALA A 89 -12.78 1.59 -10.34
C ALA A 89 -12.76 0.91 -8.98
N ALA A 90 -11.71 1.11 -8.21
CA ALA A 90 -11.56 0.58 -6.85
C ALA A 90 -12.37 1.37 -5.80
N ARG A 91 -12.78 2.60 -6.13
CA ARG A 91 -13.69 3.36 -5.27
C ARG A 91 -15.07 2.72 -5.25
N GLY A 92 -15.60 2.47 -4.06
CA GLY A 92 -16.92 1.87 -3.90
C GLY A 92 -16.99 0.35 -4.05
N ILE A 93 -15.86 -0.34 -4.30
CA ILE A 93 -15.84 -1.79 -4.17
C ILE A 93 -15.65 -2.19 -2.70
N ASP A 94 -16.51 -3.08 -2.24
CA ASP A 94 -16.40 -3.70 -0.92
C ASP A 94 -15.40 -4.87 -0.98
N VAL A 95 -14.11 -4.51 -0.97
CA VAL A 95 -12.97 -5.43 -0.89
C VAL A 95 -11.97 -4.85 0.08
N SER A 96 -11.73 -5.56 1.17
CA SER A 96 -10.80 -5.14 2.23
C SER A 96 -10.35 -6.37 3.02
N GLY A 97 -9.35 -6.20 3.89
CA GLY A 97 -8.80 -7.31 4.65
C GLY A 97 -8.00 -8.28 3.79
N LEU A 98 -7.48 -7.78 2.66
CA LEU A 98 -6.63 -8.58 1.78
C LEU A 98 -5.26 -8.82 2.41
N PRO A 99 -4.62 -9.95 2.14
CA PRO A 99 -3.25 -10.19 2.58
C PRO A 99 -2.24 -9.31 1.82
N TYR A 100 -2.54 -8.96 0.56
CA TYR A 100 -1.60 -8.25 -0.30
C TYR A 100 -2.27 -7.18 -1.15
N VAL A 101 -1.55 -6.07 -1.35
CA VAL A 101 -1.81 -5.06 -2.38
C VAL A 101 -0.52 -4.79 -3.13
N ILE A 102 -0.58 -4.69 -4.45
CA ILE A 102 0.56 -4.30 -5.30
C ILE A 102 0.22 -3.00 -6.02
N ASN A 103 1.01 -1.96 -5.81
CA ASN A 103 0.97 -0.73 -6.58
C ASN A 103 1.98 -0.84 -7.72
N VAL A 104 1.53 -1.17 -8.92
CA VAL A 104 2.40 -1.23 -10.12
C VAL A 104 2.87 0.17 -10.50
N THR A 105 2.04 1.15 -10.25
CA THR A 105 2.36 2.57 -10.42
C THR A 105 1.83 3.32 -9.21
N LEU A 106 2.59 4.25 -8.68
CA LEU A 106 2.12 5.14 -7.63
C LEU A 106 0.93 5.98 -8.15
N PRO A 107 -0.01 6.37 -7.32
CA PRO A 107 -1.09 7.26 -7.72
C PRO A 107 -0.62 8.71 -7.86
N ASP A 108 -1.31 9.50 -8.68
CA ASP A 108 -1.05 10.94 -8.85
C ASP A 108 -1.33 11.72 -7.54
N GLU A 109 -2.27 11.24 -6.74
CA GLU A 109 -2.71 11.85 -5.49
C GLU A 109 -2.35 10.96 -4.30
N LYS A 110 -1.69 11.53 -3.29
CA LYS A 110 -1.31 10.84 -2.06
C LYS A 110 -2.49 10.22 -1.31
N GLN A 111 -3.68 10.82 -1.35
CA GLN A 111 -4.88 10.26 -0.74
C GLN A 111 -5.28 8.91 -1.38
N ASN A 112 -5.07 8.76 -2.68
CA ASN A 112 -5.34 7.49 -3.35
C ASN A 112 -4.39 6.39 -2.89
N TYR A 113 -3.14 6.73 -2.53
CA TYR A 113 -2.21 5.77 -1.93
C TYR A 113 -2.78 5.19 -0.63
N ILE A 114 -3.26 6.06 0.27
CA ILE A 114 -3.88 5.65 1.53
C ILE A 114 -5.09 4.76 1.28
N HIS A 115 -5.94 5.11 0.31
CA HIS A 115 -7.11 4.30 -0.06
C HIS A 115 -6.72 2.93 -0.61
N ARG A 116 -5.59 2.83 -1.34
CA ARG A 116 -5.07 1.55 -1.85
C ARG A 116 -4.55 0.67 -0.72
N ILE A 117 -3.66 1.18 0.12
CA ILE A 117 -3.09 0.41 1.23
C ILE A 117 -4.14 0.09 2.29
N GLY A 118 -5.17 0.91 2.44
CA GLY A 118 -6.31 0.63 3.32
C GLY A 118 -7.15 -0.59 2.92
N ARG A 119 -6.83 -1.26 1.80
CA ARG A 119 -7.41 -2.56 1.41
C ARG A 119 -6.70 -3.74 2.05
N VAL A 120 -5.46 -3.51 2.52
CA VAL A 120 -4.62 -4.52 3.14
C VAL A 120 -4.95 -4.65 4.62
N GLY A 121 -4.93 -5.87 5.11
CA GLY A 121 -5.11 -6.17 6.52
C GLY A 121 -6.43 -5.64 7.10
N ARG A 122 -6.82 -6.11 8.23
CA ARG A 122 -7.85 -5.52 9.10
C ARG A 122 -7.81 -6.18 10.46
N ALA A 123 -8.07 -5.38 11.49
CA ALA A 123 -8.15 -5.85 12.87
C ALA A 123 -6.90 -6.68 13.26
N GLU A 124 -7.02 -7.98 13.33
CA GLU A 124 -5.96 -8.88 13.78
C GLU A 124 -5.15 -9.54 12.65
N LYS A 125 -5.38 -9.12 11.38
CA LYS A 125 -4.69 -9.69 10.21
C LYS A 125 -3.64 -8.73 9.68
N MET A 126 -2.41 -9.19 9.60
CA MET A 126 -1.36 -8.45 8.91
C MET A 126 -1.54 -8.54 7.41
N GLY A 127 -1.17 -7.49 6.70
CA GLY A 127 -1.13 -7.46 5.26
C GLY A 127 0.09 -6.69 4.77
N LEU A 128 0.49 -6.96 3.54
CA LEU A 128 1.65 -6.37 2.89
C LEU A 128 1.22 -5.55 1.68
N ALA A 129 1.65 -4.30 1.62
CA ALA A 129 1.55 -3.44 0.45
C ALA A 129 2.93 -3.28 -0.20
N ILE A 130 3.06 -3.65 -1.46
CA ILE A 130 4.29 -3.50 -2.25
C ILE A 130 4.05 -2.43 -3.31
N SER A 131 4.98 -1.48 -3.43
CA SER A 131 4.94 -0.44 -4.45
C SER A 131 6.15 -0.53 -5.37
N LEU A 132 5.90 -0.63 -6.67
CA LEU A 132 6.93 -0.65 -7.70
C LEU A 132 7.19 0.78 -8.18
N VAL A 133 8.31 1.34 -7.78
CA VAL A 133 8.68 2.72 -8.07
C VAL A 133 9.78 2.76 -9.12
N ALA A 134 9.50 3.40 -10.27
CA ALA A 134 10.53 3.62 -11.27
C ALA A 134 11.51 4.69 -10.80
N SER A 135 12.81 4.40 -10.83
CA SER A 135 13.86 5.35 -10.45
C SER A 135 14.07 6.49 -11.45
N VAL A 136 13.46 6.38 -12.62
CA VAL A 136 13.55 7.37 -13.71
C VAL A 136 12.19 7.93 -14.06
N LYS A 137 12.17 9.19 -14.50
CA LYS A 137 10.92 9.81 -14.99
C LYS A 137 10.42 9.10 -16.25
N GLU A 138 9.15 8.77 -16.28
CA GLU A 138 8.48 8.17 -17.44
C GLU A 138 7.70 9.22 -18.22
N LYS A 139 7.72 9.14 -19.55
CA LYS A 139 6.82 9.92 -20.39
C LYS A 139 5.54 9.13 -20.59
N VAL A 140 4.44 9.60 -20.01
CA VAL A 140 3.17 8.90 -19.98
C VAL A 140 2.05 9.72 -20.60
N TRP A 141 1.04 9.03 -21.12
CA TRP A 141 -0.18 9.66 -21.62
C TRP A 141 -0.99 10.26 -20.48
N TYR A 142 -1.51 11.47 -20.69
CA TYR A 142 -2.32 12.18 -19.72
C TYR A 142 -3.67 12.63 -20.30
N HIS A 143 -3.71 13.08 -21.55
CA HIS A 143 -4.91 13.48 -22.31
C HIS A 143 -5.87 14.47 -21.62
N SER A 144 -5.42 15.30 -20.69
CA SER A 144 -6.26 16.22 -19.93
C SER A 144 -7.03 17.20 -20.84
N ASN A 145 -6.34 17.72 -21.87
CA ASN A 145 -6.87 18.72 -22.81
C ASN A 145 -7.11 18.13 -24.21
N CYS A 146 -7.24 16.82 -24.32
CA CYS A 146 -7.43 16.14 -25.60
C CYS A 146 -8.91 16.02 -25.93
N SER A 147 -9.36 16.59 -27.06
CA SER A 147 -10.74 16.52 -27.51
C SER A 147 -11.26 15.09 -27.70
N SER A 148 -10.38 14.18 -28.12
CA SER A 148 -10.70 12.76 -28.29
C SER A 148 -10.58 11.95 -27.00
N LYS A 149 -10.20 12.55 -25.87
CA LYS A 149 -9.93 11.89 -24.59
C LYS A 149 -9.02 10.65 -24.73
N GLY A 150 -8.07 10.73 -25.66
CA GLY A 150 -7.12 9.65 -25.94
C GLY A 150 -7.53 8.69 -27.05
N HIS A 151 -8.78 8.68 -27.50
CA HIS A 151 -9.23 7.81 -28.59
C HIS A 151 -8.55 8.22 -29.90
N GLY A 152 -7.66 7.39 -30.43
CA GLY A 152 -6.91 7.65 -31.67
C GLY A 152 -5.94 8.83 -31.58
N CYS A 153 -5.58 9.29 -30.40
CA CYS A 153 -4.63 10.38 -30.23
C CYS A 153 -3.19 9.88 -30.30
N TYR A 154 -2.40 10.49 -31.20
CA TYR A 154 -0.97 10.22 -31.38
C TYR A 154 -0.07 11.39 -30.98
N ASN A 155 -0.63 12.44 -30.34
CA ASN A 155 0.14 13.61 -29.94
C ASN A 155 1.00 13.32 -28.69
N THR A 156 2.24 12.90 -28.93
CA THR A 156 3.21 12.54 -27.88
C THR A 156 3.96 13.75 -27.30
N ASN A 157 3.65 14.98 -27.70
CA ASN A 157 4.26 16.15 -27.09
C ASN A 157 3.82 16.29 -25.63
N LEU A 158 4.61 17.02 -24.83
CA LEU A 158 4.23 17.34 -23.47
C LEU A 158 3.05 18.32 -23.46
N THR A 159 2.27 18.26 -22.39
CA THR A 159 1.12 19.18 -22.19
C THR A 159 1.53 20.63 -22.24
N ASP A 160 2.72 20.98 -21.73
CA ASP A 160 3.31 22.32 -21.76
C ASP A 160 3.60 22.82 -23.19
N HIS A 161 3.68 21.90 -24.16
CA HIS A 161 3.87 22.18 -25.58
C HIS A 161 2.62 21.77 -26.40
N GLY A 162 1.44 21.86 -25.81
CA GLY A 162 0.18 21.52 -26.49
C GLY A 162 -0.01 20.05 -26.83
N GLY A 163 0.69 19.18 -26.14
CA GLY A 163 0.60 17.72 -26.32
C GLY A 163 -0.28 17.03 -25.31
N CYS A 164 -0.21 15.69 -25.32
CA CYS A 164 -1.02 14.82 -24.49
C CYS A 164 -0.19 13.94 -23.53
N CYS A 165 1.09 14.25 -23.34
CA CYS A 165 1.96 13.51 -22.44
C CYS A 165 2.46 14.39 -21.30
N ILE A 166 2.79 13.75 -20.17
CA ILE A 166 3.48 14.36 -19.04
C ILE A 166 4.71 13.54 -18.65
N TRP A 167 5.64 14.17 -17.93
CA TRP A 167 6.67 13.45 -17.22
C TRP A 167 6.12 12.94 -15.88
N TYR A 168 6.12 11.64 -15.71
CA TYR A 168 5.72 10.98 -14.48
C TYR A 168 6.93 10.67 -13.61
N ASN A 169 7.00 11.29 -12.44
CA ASN A 169 8.14 11.23 -11.54
C ASN A 169 7.77 10.45 -10.27
N GLU A 170 7.85 9.13 -10.31
CA GLU A 170 7.47 8.30 -9.16
C GLU A 170 8.33 8.51 -7.92
N PRO A 171 9.66 8.76 -8.00
CA PRO A 171 10.45 9.13 -6.83
C PRO A 171 9.91 10.36 -6.08
N GLN A 172 9.46 11.38 -6.81
CA GLN A 172 8.85 12.56 -6.18
C GLN A 172 7.51 12.22 -5.53
N LEU A 173 6.67 11.44 -6.21
CA LEU A 173 5.40 10.99 -5.65
C LEU A 173 5.59 10.14 -4.39
N LEU A 174 6.64 9.30 -4.35
CA LEU A 174 7.00 8.53 -3.16
C LEU A 174 7.36 9.46 -2.01
N ALA A 175 8.26 10.41 -2.24
CA ALA A 175 8.65 11.39 -1.22
C ALA A 175 7.44 12.19 -0.69
N ASP A 176 6.54 12.62 -1.58
CA ASP A 176 5.31 13.33 -1.20
C ASP A 176 4.34 12.46 -0.37
N ILE A 177 4.32 11.15 -0.62
CA ILE A 177 3.55 10.16 0.15
C ILE A 177 4.16 9.94 1.53
N GLU A 178 5.48 9.75 1.60
CA GLU A 178 6.22 9.57 2.85
C GLU A 178 6.10 10.78 3.77
N ASP A 179 6.24 11.97 3.21
CA ASP A 179 6.06 13.24 3.92
C ASP A 179 4.61 13.39 4.47
N HIS A 180 3.62 12.98 3.66
CA HIS A 180 2.22 13.05 4.08
C HIS A 180 1.85 12.05 5.17
N LEU A 181 2.50 10.90 5.19
CA LEU A 181 2.25 9.84 6.17
C LEU A 181 3.14 9.97 7.41
N ASP A 182 4.14 10.87 7.37
CA ASP A 182 5.19 11.02 8.38
C ASP A 182 5.91 9.68 8.67
N ILE A 183 6.20 8.92 7.60
CA ILE A 183 6.90 7.65 7.66
C ILE A 183 7.88 7.52 6.51
N THR A 184 8.90 6.70 6.69
CA THR A 184 9.72 6.21 5.58
C THR A 184 9.25 4.82 5.18
N ILE A 185 9.03 4.61 3.88
CA ILE A 185 8.62 3.31 3.33
C ILE A 185 9.88 2.49 3.07
N ASP A 186 9.98 1.33 3.70
CA ASP A 186 11.15 0.46 3.56
C ASP A 186 11.35 0.03 2.10
N GLN A 187 12.56 0.22 1.61
CA GLN A 187 12.96 -0.26 0.30
C GLN A 187 13.39 -1.72 0.39
N ILE A 188 12.74 -2.58 -0.41
CA ILE A 188 13.13 -3.97 -0.55
C ILE A 188 14.08 -4.17 -1.73
N GLN A 189 14.94 -5.17 -1.64
CA GLN A 189 15.86 -5.55 -2.69
C GLN A 189 15.12 -6.23 -3.86
N PRO A 190 15.74 -6.37 -5.04
CA PRO A 190 15.12 -7.04 -6.19
C PRO A 190 14.66 -8.46 -5.92
N ASP A 191 15.15 -9.13 -4.89
CA ASP A 191 14.69 -10.46 -4.46
C ASP A 191 13.31 -10.44 -3.79
N MET A 192 12.71 -9.26 -3.60
CA MET A 192 11.40 -9.04 -3.00
C MET A 192 11.25 -9.51 -1.55
N LYS A 193 12.35 -9.81 -0.86
CA LYS A 193 12.29 -10.20 0.55
C LYS A 193 12.02 -9.00 1.43
N VAL A 194 10.98 -9.11 2.25
CA VAL A 194 10.65 -8.10 3.24
C VAL A 194 11.54 -8.30 4.46
N PRO A 195 12.20 -7.25 4.97
CA PRO A 195 12.94 -7.33 6.21
C PRO A 195 12.00 -7.81 7.32
N LEU A 196 12.36 -8.92 7.96
CA LEU A 196 11.63 -9.39 9.13
C LEU A 196 12.09 -8.51 10.30
N ASN A 197 11.16 -7.80 10.93
CA ASN A 197 11.46 -7.15 12.20
C ASN A 197 11.84 -8.21 13.22
N GLU A 198 12.88 -7.97 14.01
CA GLU A 198 13.39 -8.88 15.05
C GLU A 198 12.29 -9.33 16.03
N PHE A 199 11.19 -8.57 16.12
CA PHE A 199 10.05 -8.86 16.99
C PHE A 199 9.07 -9.93 16.47
N ASP A 200 9.01 -10.22 15.17
CA ASP A 200 7.91 -11.00 14.59
C ASP A 200 8.24 -12.43 14.15
N GLY A 201 9.49 -12.85 14.23
CA GLY A 201 10.00 -14.23 14.00
C GLY A 201 9.50 -14.94 12.73
N LYS A 202 8.19 -15.02 12.50
CA LYS A 202 7.54 -15.53 11.28
C LYS A 202 6.23 -14.79 11.07
N VAL A 203 6.19 -13.89 10.09
CA VAL A 203 4.97 -13.20 9.68
C VAL A 203 4.31 -13.96 8.54
N THR A 204 3.07 -14.39 8.72
CA THR A 204 2.23 -14.94 7.64
C THR A 204 1.13 -13.93 7.34
N TYR A 205 1.20 -13.30 6.16
CA TYR A 205 0.22 -12.31 5.75
C TYR A 205 -1.16 -12.94 5.49
N GLY A 206 -2.23 -12.23 5.87
CA GLY A 206 -3.59 -12.71 5.72
C GLY A 206 -4.08 -13.68 6.80
N GLN A 207 -3.23 -14.13 7.70
CA GLN A 207 -3.65 -14.90 8.87
C GLN A 207 -3.92 -13.99 10.07
N LYS A 208 -4.83 -14.42 10.96
CA LYS A 208 -4.99 -13.75 12.26
C LYS A 208 -3.66 -13.78 12.99
N LYS A 209 -3.27 -12.63 13.56
CA LYS A 209 -2.19 -12.60 14.53
C LYS A 209 -2.56 -13.63 15.59
N ARG A 210 -1.76 -14.68 15.75
CA ARG A 210 -1.95 -15.57 16.90
C ARG A 210 -1.72 -14.71 18.11
N ASP A 211 -2.70 -14.63 19.00
CA ASP A 211 -2.53 -14.02 20.30
C ASP A 211 -1.33 -14.72 20.97
N THR A 212 -0.16 -14.18 20.75
CA THR A 212 0.97 -14.45 21.61
C THR A 212 0.71 -13.67 22.89
N GLY A 213 -0.21 -14.19 23.71
CA GLY A 213 -0.51 -13.66 25.04
C GLY A 213 0.72 -13.56 25.93
N SER A 214 1.89 -13.95 25.42
CA SER A 214 3.18 -13.82 26.06
C SER A 214 3.86 -12.46 25.84
N MET A 215 3.62 -11.76 24.71
CA MET A 215 4.30 -10.47 24.44
C MET A 215 3.79 -9.35 25.34
N TYR A 216 2.50 -9.31 25.61
CA TYR A 216 1.92 -8.33 26.53
C TYR A 216 2.36 -8.59 27.99
N LYS A 217 2.47 -9.86 28.39
CA LYS A 217 2.98 -10.24 29.71
C LYS A 217 4.45 -9.87 29.87
N GLY A 218 5.32 -10.13 28.88
CA GLY A 218 6.72 -9.76 28.95
C GLY A 218 6.96 -8.24 29.08
N HIS A 219 6.19 -7.40 28.39
CA HIS A 219 6.25 -5.95 28.55
C HIS A 219 5.70 -5.48 29.91
N VAL A 220 4.61 -6.08 30.37
CA VAL A 220 4.06 -5.80 31.70
C VAL A 220 5.04 -6.19 32.78
N ASP A 221 5.64 -7.37 32.69
CA ASP A 221 6.61 -7.86 33.68
C ASP A 221 7.91 -7.02 33.67
N THR A 222 8.36 -6.56 32.50
CA THR A 222 9.54 -5.70 32.38
C THR A 222 9.29 -4.29 32.90
N LEU A 223 8.09 -3.73 32.69
CA LEU A 223 7.74 -2.37 33.13
C LEU A 223 7.18 -2.31 34.55
N ALA A 224 6.68 -3.41 35.09
CA ALA A 224 6.08 -3.46 36.42
C ALA A 224 6.98 -2.89 37.53
N PRO A 225 8.31 -3.14 37.59
CA PRO A 225 9.19 -2.53 38.58
C PRO A 225 9.25 -1.02 38.47
N ALA A 226 9.42 -0.51 37.22
CA ALA A 226 9.51 0.94 36.97
C ALA A 226 8.19 1.66 37.30
N VAL A 227 7.05 1.05 36.98
CA VAL A 227 5.73 1.57 37.34
C VAL A 227 5.54 1.59 38.86
N ALA A 228 5.98 0.55 39.57
CA ALA A 228 5.92 0.50 41.02
C ALA A 228 6.79 1.58 41.69
N GLU A 229 7.97 1.89 41.15
CA GLU A 229 8.81 3.01 41.62
C GLU A 229 8.17 4.37 41.36
N LEU A 230 7.60 4.57 40.16
CA LEU A 230 6.88 5.81 39.84
C LEU A 230 5.70 6.04 40.80
N VAL A 231 4.91 5.02 41.10
CA VAL A 231 3.80 5.10 42.06
C VAL A 231 4.28 5.46 43.44
N LYS A 232 5.44 4.94 43.91
CA LYS A 232 6.04 5.32 45.18
C LYS A 232 6.47 6.79 45.21
N LEU A 233 7.15 7.25 44.15
CA LEU A 233 7.58 8.64 44.01
C LEU A 233 6.39 9.60 43.95
N GLU A 234 5.33 9.24 43.27
CA GLU A 234 4.11 10.04 43.18
C GLU A 234 3.42 10.16 44.54
N LYS A 235 3.31 9.07 45.32
CA LYS A 235 2.78 9.09 46.69
C LYS A 235 3.64 9.96 47.62
N LEU A 236 4.97 9.87 47.51
CA LEU A 236 5.88 10.73 48.30
C LEU A 236 5.75 12.20 47.92
N ALA A 237 5.64 12.50 46.62
CA ALA A 237 5.42 13.87 46.17
C ALA A 237 4.07 14.42 46.64
N GLN A 238 3.01 13.62 46.58
CA GLN A 238 1.69 14.00 47.10
C GLN A 238 1.70 14.24 48.61
N SER A 239 2.32 13.35 49.39
CA SER A 239 2.42 13.55 50.87
C SER A 239 3.27 14.75 51.21
N SER A 240 4.41 14.97 50.53
CA SER A 240 5.25 16.15 50.73
C SER A 240 4.51 17.44 50.36
N PHE A 241 3.73 17.45 49.31
CA PHE A 241 2.91 18.59 48.92
C PHE A 241 1.82 18.89 49.96
N ILE A 242 1.16 17.86 50.47
CA ILE A 242 0.15 18.01 51.54
C ILE A 242 0.80 18.55 52.81
N ASP A 243 1.94 17.99 53.20
CA ASP A 243 2.68 18.47 54.37
C ASP A 243 3.12 19.94 54.24
N LEU A 244 3.68 20.33 53.08
CA LEU A 244 4.08 21.72 52.82
C LEU A 244 2.89 22.68 52.79
N LYS A 245 1.76 22.25 52.24
CA LYS A 245 0.58 23.10 52.07
C LYS A 245 -0.22 23.25 53.38
N TYR A 246 -0.25 22.24 54.22
CA TYR A 246 -1.11 22.19 55.39
C TYR A 246 -0.35 22.35 56.71
N ARG A 247 0.92 21.94 56.85
CA ARG A 247 1.73 22.22 58.08
C ARG A 247 1.96 23.70 58.33
N LYS A 248 2.05 24.53 57.30
CA LYS A 248 2.11 26.00 57.48
C LYS A 248 0.85 26.61 58.10
N LYS A 249 -0.27 25.91 58.21
CA LYS A 249 -1.50 26.38 58.84
C LYS A 249 -1.58 26.07 60.33
N PHE A 250 -0.69 25.24 60.87
CA PHE A 250 -0.72 24.86 62.29
C PHE A 250 0.45 25.40 63.16
N SER A 251 1.35 26.17 62.55
CA SER A 251 2.49 26.77 63.29
C SER A 251 2.32 28.25 63.60
N VAL A 252 1.08 28.77 63.60
CA VAL A 252 0.76 30.11 64.08
C VAL A 252 -0.35 29.96 65.11
N ARG A 253 0.04 29.64 66.34
CA ARG A 253 -0.63 29.95 67.58
C ARG A 253 0.40 30.01 68.70
#